data_4446ddf107cef0acea1aded4ce74eb13
#
_entry.id   4446ddf107cef0acea1aded4ce74eb13
#
_cell.length_a   1.000
_cell.length_b   1.000
_cell.length_c   1.000
_cell.angle_alpha   90.00
_cell.angle_beta   90.00
_cell.angle_gamma   90.00
#
_symmetry.space_group_name_H-M   'P 1'
#
loop_
_entity.id
_entity.type
_entity.pdbx_description
1 polymer ?
#
loop_
_entity_poly.entity_id
_entity_poly.type
_entity_poly.pdbx_seq_one_letter_code
_entity_poly.pdbx_strand_id
1 'polypeptide(L)'
;MLNRSVYELAGGERTFKLMVERFYARVAKDPVLRSVYPEEDLSGATERLTLFLIQYWGGPATYSERRGHPRLRLRHQPFAIGHLERDAWLSHMTAAVESLDLAPAVRTALLDYFETASTAMINQPVRS
;
A
#
# COMPACT_ATOMS: atom_id res chain seq x y z
N MET A 1 -15.50 -20.89 -17.03
CA MET A 1 -15.20 -19.46 -17.13
C MET A 1 -14.01 -19.15 -16.21
N LEU A 2 -12.99 -18.56 -16.79
CA LEU A 2 -11.82 -18.18 -16.00
C LEU A 2 -12.10 -16.89 -15.22
N ASN A 3 -11.96 -16.97 -13.90
CA ASN A 3 -12.07 -15.79 -13.06
C ASN A 3 -10.78 -14.98 -13.14
N ARG A 4 -10.90 -13.73 -13.53
CA ARG A 4 -9.75 -12.82 -13.54
C ARG A 4 -9.49 -12.31 -12.12
N SER A 5 -8.23 -12.27 -11.74
CA SER A 5 -7.82 -11.67 -10.47
C SER A 5 -8.01 -10.14 -10.51
N VAL A 6 -8.06 -9.52 -9.33
CA VAL A 6 -8.07 -8.06 -9.25
C VAL A 6 -6.83 -7.49 -9.92
N TYR A 7 -5.67 -8.17 -9.78
CA TYR A 7 -4.44 -7.78 -10.46
C TYR A 7 -4.66 -7.63 -11.97
N GLU A 8 -5.26 -8.63 -12.63
CA GLU A 8 -5.52 -8.57 -14.07
C GLU A 8 -6.56 -7.52 -14.43
N LEU A 9 -7.66 -7.47 -13.66
CA LEU A 9 -8.74 -6.52 -13.91
C LEU A 9 -8.30 -5.06 -13.75
N ALA A 10 -7.35 -4.80 -12.86
CA ALA A 10 -6.81 -3.45 -12.66
C ALA A 10 -5.86 -3.01 -13.76
N GLY A 11 -5.31 -3.94 -14.53
CA GLY A 11 -4.36 -3.62 -15.60
C GLY A 11 -2.94 -4.14 -15.38
N GLY A 12 -2.74 -5.02 -14.39
CA GLY A 12 -1.48 -5.72 -14.17
C GLY A 12 -0.40 -4.86 -13.53
N GLU A 13 0.85 -5.27 -13.73
CA GLU A 13 2.02 -4.65 -13.10
C GLU A 13 2.08 -3.13 -13.29
N ARG A 14 1.81 -2.67 -14.50
CA ARG A 14 1.88 -1.24 -14.84
C ARG A 14 0.97 -0.40 -13.94
N THR A 15 -0.25 -0.88 -13.70
CA THR A 15 -1.22 -0.16 -12.87
C THR A 15 -0.76 -0.10 -11.41
N PHE A 16 -0.30 -1.22 -10.86
CA PHE A 16 0.17 -1.25 -9.47
C PHE A 16 1.43 -0.42 -9.29
N LYS A 17 2.33 -0.45 -10.25
CA LYS A 17 3.54 0.38 -10.20
C LYS A 17 3.18 1.87 -10.19
N LEU A 18 2.27 2.29 -11.06
CA LEU A 18 1.83 3.68 -11.15
C LEU A 18 1.12 4.12 -9.85
N MET A 19 0.25 3.26 -9.32
CA MET A 19 -0.45 3.51 -8.06
C MET A 19 0.53 3.80 -6.93
N VAL A 20 1.53 2.94 -6.75
CA VAL A 20 2.49 3.07 -5.67
C VAL A 20 3.42 4.27 -5.88
N GLU A 21 3.83 4.54 -7.11
CA GLU A 21 4.64 5.72 -7.42
C GLU A 21 3.90 7.01 -7.06
N ARG A 22 2.61 7.10 -7.39
CA ARG A 22 1.78 8.27 -7.06
C ARG A 22 1.57 8.41 -5.55
N PHE A 23 1.41 7.27 -4.87
CA PHE A 23 1.32 7.25 -3.41
C PHE A 23 2.59 7.85 -2.77
N TYR A 24 3.76 7.34 -3.13
CA TYR A 24 5.01 7.83 -2.53
C TYR A 24 5.38 9.25 -2.95
N ALA A 25 4.96 9.71 -4.12
CA ALA A 25 5.12 11.11 -4.48
C ALA A 25 4.40 12.03 -3.48
N ARG A 26 3.26 11.61 -2.96
CA ARG A 26 2.53 12.34 -1.93
C ARG A 26 3.18 12.19 -0.56
N VAL A 27 3.63 10.99 -0.21
CA VAL A 27 4.31 10.72 1.06
C VAL A 27 5.57 11.59 1.20
N ALA A 28 6.32 11.75 0.13
CA ALA A 28 7.55 12.53 0.12
C ALA A 28 7.33 13.99 0.54
N LYS A 29 6.12 14.50 0.36
CA LYS A 29 5.75 15.89 0.67
C LYS A 29 5.00 16.02 2.00
N ASP A 30 4.71 14.91 2.68
CA ASP A 30 3.95 14.92 3.93
C ASP A 30 4.88 14.66 5.11
N PRO A 31 5.16 15.67 5.95
CA PRO A 31 6.06 15.52 7.10
C PRO A 31 5.61 14.41 8.07
N VAL A 32 4.30 14.21 8.24
CA VAL A 32 3.76 13.20 9.15
C VAL A 32 4.17 11.81 8.70
N LEU A 33 3.94 11.48 7.43
CA LEU A 33 4.28 10.15 6.90
C LEU A 33 5.74 10.02 6.53
N ARG A 34 6.36 11.07 6.02
CA ARG A 34 7.76 10.98 5.60
C ARG A 34 8.66 10.56 6.76
N SER A 35 8.34 11.00 7.96
CA SER A 35 9.12 10.67 9.16
C SER A 35 9.05 9.20 9.56
N VAL A 36 8.01 8.47 9.11
CA VAL A 36 7.87 7.03 9.40
C VAL A 36 8.84 6.20 8.56
N TYR A 37 9.27 6.70 7.42
CA TYR A 37 10.18 6.00 6.52
C TYR A 37 11.63 6.45 6.80
N PRO A 38 12.50 5.54 7.31
CA PRO A 38 13.86 5.93 7.69
C PRO A 38 14.79 6.16 6.50
N GLU A 39 14.45 5.64 5.33
CA GLU A 39 15.28 5.79 4.14
C GLU A 39 15.22 7.21 3.58
N GLU A 40 16.36 7.77 3.18
CA GLU A 40 16.39 9.05 2.47
C GLU A 40 15.70 8.94 1.10
N ASP A 41 15.89 7.80 0.43
CA ASP A 41 15.34 7.52 -0.88
C ASP A 41 14.19 6.53 -0.73
N LEU A 42 13.00 6.90 -1.21
CA LEU A 42 11.81 6.06 -1.13
C LEU A 42 11.71 5.00 -2.24
N SER A 43 12.73 4.86 -3.09
CA SER A 43 12.69 3.87 -4.18
C SER A 43 12.59 2.43 -3.67
N GLY A 44 13.30 2.10 -2.59
CA GLY A 44 13.22 0.78 -1.97
C GLY A 44 11.83 0.49 -1.42
N ALA A 45 11.24 1.46 -0.71
CA ALA A 45 9.88 1.32 -0.19
C ALA A 45 8.87 1.18 -1.33
N THR A 46 9.05 1.95 -2.39
CA THR A 46 8.19 1.88 -3.58
C THR A 46 8.22 0.49 -4.19
N GLU A 47 9.40 -0.08 -4.37
CA GLU A 47 9.55 -1.42 -4.93
C GLU A 47 8.90 -2.47 -4.03
N ARG A 48 9.16 -2.42 -2.73
CA ARG A 48 8.61 -3.39 -1.79
C ARG A 48 7.08 -3.39 -1.77
N LEU A 49 6.48 -2.21 -1.70
CA LEU A 49 5.02 -2.10 -1.68
C LEU A 49 4.41 -2.55 -3.02
N THR A 50 5.03 -2.16 -4.14
CA THR A 50 4.57 -2.57 -5.46
C THR A 50 4.55 -4.10 -5.58
N LEU A 51 5.65 -4.76 -5.25
CA LEU A 51 5.75 -6.22 -5.34
C LEU A 51 4.78 -6.92 -4.38
N PHE A 52 4.61 -6.38 -3.18
CA PHE A 52 3.66 -6.94 -2.23
C PHE A 52 2.22 -6.86 -2.74
N LEU A 53 1.79 -5.70 -3.25
CA LEU A 53 0.44 -5.53 -3.74
C LEU A 53 0.17 -6.38 -4.98
N ILE A 54 1.14 -6.48 -5.88
CA ILE A 54 1.03 -7.35 -7.05
C ILE A 54 0.75 -8.80 -6.60
N GLN A 55 1.53 -9.29 -5.66
CA GLN A 55 1.35 -10.64 -5.13
C GLN A 55 0.01 -10.81 -4.42
N TYR A 56 -0.35 -9.87 -3.57
CA TYR A 56 -1.60 -9.94 -2.81
C TYR A 56 -2.82 -10.03 -3.72
N TRP A 57 -2.83 -9.28 -4.81
CA TRP A 57 -3.99 -9.18 -5.69
C TRP A 57 -3.99 -10.19 -6.84
N GLY A 58 -3.10 -11.18 -6.81
CA GLY A 58 -3.15 -12.33 -7.73
C GLY A 58 -2.10 -12.33 -8.83
N GLY A 59 -1.12 -11.44 -8.77
CA GLY A 59 0.01 -11.44 -9.68
C GLY A 59 1.14 -12.35 -9.20
N PRO A 60 2.34 -12.22 -9.80
CA PRO A 60 3.48 -13.05 -9.43
C PRO A 60 3.88 -12.93 -7.96
N ALA A 61 4.36 -14.02 -7.37
CA ALA A 61 4.76 -14.08 -5.96
C ALA A 61 6.21 -13.61 -5.73
N THR A 62 6.66 -12.63 -6.48
CA THR A 62 8.03 -12.12 -6.43
C THR A 62 8.41 -11.59 -5.06
N TYR A 63 7.46 -10.92 -4.37
CA TYR A 63 7.73 -10.41 -3.02
C TYR A 63 8.19 -11.53 -2.10
N SER A 64 7.41 -12.61 -1.99
CA SER A 64 7.72 -13.72 -1.09
C SER A 64 8.96 -14.50 -1.52
N GLU A 65 9.24 -14.59 -2.82
CA GLU A 65 10.45 -15.22 -3.33
C GLU A 65 11.71 -14.48 -2.87
N ARG A 66 11.65 -13.16 -2.79
CA ARG A 66 12.79 -12.32 -2.40
C ARG A 66 12.86 -12.08 -0.89
N ARG A 67 11.73 -11.96 -0.20
CA ARG A 67 11.68 -11.48 1.18
C ARG A 67 10.98 -12.44 2.16
N GLY A 68 10.45 -13.56 1.68
CA GLY A 68 9.68 -14.49 2.50
C GLY A 68 8.26 -14.02 2.77
N HIS A 69 7.63 -14.57 3.79
CA HIS A 69 6.26 -14.22 4.16
C HIS A 69 6.15 -12.73 4.48
N PRO A 70 5.10 -12.03 4.01
CA PRO A 70 4.97 -10.59 4.25
C PRO A 70 4.99 -10.15 5.72
N ARG A 71 4.30 -10.86 6.62
CA ARG A 71 4.27 -10.57 8.06
C ARG A 71 4.13 -9.08 8.34
N LEU A 72 3.09 -8.45 7.78
CA LEU A 72 2.97 -7.00 7.75
C LEU A 72 3.01 -6.35 9.13
N ARG A 73 2.25 -6.88 10.10
CA ARG A 73 2.22 -6.29 11.45
C ARG A 73 3.59 -6.37 12.12
N LEU A 74 4.28 -7.51 11.98
CA LEU A 74 5.60 -7.69 12.56
C LEU A 74 6.61 -6.72 11.93
N ARG A 75 6.58 -6.56 10.61
CA ARG A 75 7.49 -5.66 9.91
C ARG A 75 7.25 -4.19 10.24
N HIS A 76 6.02 -3.82 10.64
CA HIS A 76 5.69 -2.45 11.01
C HIS A 76 5.87 -2.17 12.50
N GLN A 77 6.10 -3.19 13.32
CA GLN A 77 6.23 -3.05 14.76
C GLN A 77 7.32 -2.05 15.20
N PRO A 78 8.49 -1.96 14.52
CA PRO A 78 9.51 -0.98 14.88
C PRO A 78 9.10 0.49 14.67
N PHE A 79 8.01 0.74 13.96
CA PHE A 79 7.57 2.10 13.63
C PHE A 79 6.36 2.48 14.48
N ALA A 80 6.33 3.74 14.95
CA ALA A 80 5.20 4.25 15.73
C ALA A 80 4.06 4.62 14.77
N ILE A 81 3.04 3.78 14.70
CA ILE A 81 1.89 3.99 13.82
C ILE A 81 0.64 4.17 14.68
N GLY A 82 0.20 5.42 14.82
CA GLY A 82 -1.05 5.77 15.48
C GLY A 82 -2.11 6.13 14.44
N HIS A 83 -3.21 6.69 14.94
CA HIS A 83 -4.31 7.08 14.06
C HIS A 83 -3.91 8.20 13.09
N LEU A 84 -3.05 9.13 13.51
CA LEU A 84 -2.59 10.22 12.65
C LEU A 84 -1.84 9.68 11.42
N GLU A 85 -0.89 8.77 11.64
CA GLU A 85 -0.10 8.15 10.57
C GLU A 85 -0.99 7.30 9.68
N ARG A 86 -1.90 6.52 10.27
CA ARG A 86 -2.86 5.70 9.52
C ARG A 86 -3.75 6.56 8.63
N ASP A 87 -4.30 7.65 9.16
CA ASP A 87 -5.20 8.51 8.40
C ASP A 87 -4.47 9.20 7.24
N ALA A 88 -3.25 9.65 7.48
CA ALA A 88 -2.42 10.24 6.42
C ALA A 88 -2.10 9.21 5.34
N TRP A 89 -1.72 8.00 5.72
CA TRP A 89 -1.41 6.92 4.79
C TRP A 89 -2.63 6.60 3.91
N LEU A 90 -3.79 6.42 4.54
CA LEU A 90 -5.02 6.07 3.83
C LEU A 90 -5.46 7.19 2.89
N SER A 91 -5.34 8.45 3.32
CA SER A 91 -5.65 9.60 2.48
C SER A 91 -4.80 9.62 1.21
N HIS A 92 -3.49 9.40 1.34
CA HIS A 92 -2.59 9.41 0.18
C HIS A 92 -2.81 8.20 -0.73
N MET A 93 -3.07 7.03 -0.16
CA MET A 93 -3.33 5.85 -0.98
C MET A 93 -4.69 5.95 -1.69
N THR A 94 -5.70 6.49 -1.02
CA THR A 94 -7.01 6.74 -1.63
C THR A 94 -6.87 7.68 -2.83
N ALA A 95 -6.13 8.77 -2.67
CA ALA A 95 -5.88 9.71 -3.77
C ALA A 95 -5.16 9.03 -4.94
N ALA A 96 -4.18 8.18 -4.64
CA ALA A 96 -3.45 7.44 -5.68
C ALA A 96 -4.39 6.50 -6.45
N VAL A 97 -5.23 5.75 -5.75
CA VAL A 97 -6.19 4.83 -6.38
C VAL A 97 -7.20 5.62 -7.23
N GLU A 98 -7.74 6.70 -6.69
CA GLU A 98 -8.74 7.51 -7.41
C GLU A 98 -8.18 8.24 -8.62
N SER A 99 -6.87 8.45 -8.67
CA SER A 99 -6.21 9.05 -9.84
C SER A 99 -6.10 8.10 -11.03
N LEU A 100 -6.41 6.81 -10.83
CA LEU A 100 -6.35 5.79 -11.87
C LEU A 100 -7.74 5.56 -12.48
N ASP A 101 -7.76 5.18 -13.75
CA ASP A 101 -9.01 4.85 -14.43
C ASP A 101 -9.35 3.38 -14.21
N LEU A 102 -9.94 3.10 -13.05
CA LEU A 102 -10.29 1.74 -12.64
C LEU A 102 -11.79 1.51 -12.70
N ALA A 103 -12.20 0.28 -13.04
CA ALA A 103 -13.60 -0.11 -12.93
C ALA A 103 -14.07 0.06 -11.48
N PRO A 104 -15.34 0.49 -11.25
CA PRO A 104 -15.82 0.75 -9.89
C PRO A 104 -15.64 -0.42 -8.92
N ALA A 105 -15.86 -1.64 -9.36
CA ALA A 105 -15.71 -2.82 -8.49
C ALA A 105 -14.25 -3.03 -8.07
N VAL A 106 -13.31 -2.79 -8.97
CA VAL A 106 -11.88 -2.89 -8.68
C VAL A 106 -11.47 -1.80 -7.70
N ARG A 107 -11.90 -0.57 -7.95
CA ARG A 107 -11.61 0.56 -7.06
C ARG A 107 -12.13 0.30 -5.64
N THR A 108 -13.36 -0.15 -5.51
CA THR A 108 -13.96 -0.46 -4.22
C THR A 108 -13.18 -1.55 -3.49
N ALA A 109 -12.80 -2.62 -4.19
CA ALA A 109 -12.03 -3.71 -3.59
C ALA A 109 -10.69 -3.22 -3.05
N LEU A 110 -9.98 -2.40 -3.82
CA LEU A 110 -8.70 -1.84 -3.39
C LEU A 110 -8.85 -0.91 -2.18
N LEU A 111 -9.82 0.01 -2.22
CA LEU A 111 -10.03 0.97 -1.14
C LEU A 111 -10.45 0.29 0.17
N ASP A 112 -11.33 -0.69 0.10
CA ASP A 112 -11.75 -1.46 1.28
C ASP A 112 -10.58 -2.21 1.90
N TYR A 113 -9.74 -2.82 1.06
CA TYR A 113 -8.52 -3.49 1.55
C TYR A 113 -7.58 -2.51 2.24
N PHE A 114 -7.31 -1.36 1.63
CA PHE A 114 -6.37 -0.39 2.20
C PHE A 114 -6.87 0.17 3.52
N GLU A 115 -8.18 0.40 3.66
CA GLU A 115 -8.76 0.83 4.93
C GLU A 115 -8.54 -0.21 6.02
N THR A 116 -8.85 -1.47 5.74
CA THR A 116 -8.70 -2.57 6.70
C THR A 116 -7.23 -2.80 7.04
N ALA A 117 -6.36 -2.86 6.04
CA ALA A 117 -4.95 -3.14 6.24
C ALA A 117 -4.25 -2.02 7.01
N SER A 118 -4.52 -0.75 6.69
CA SER A 118 -3.91 0.38 7.38
C SER A 118 -4.32 0.43 8.85
N THR A 119 -5.59 0.13 9.14
CA THR A 119 -6.08 0.05 10.52
C THR A 119 -5.39 -1.07 11.30
N ALA A 120 -5.14 -2.22 10.65
CA ALA A 120 -4.45 -3.35 11.28
C ALA A 120 -2.99 -3.04 11.62
N MET A 121 -2.39 -2.03 10.98
CA MET A 121 -0.99 -1.64 11.27
C MET A 121 -0.86 -0.69 12.46
N ILE A 122 -1.96 -0.15 12.99
CA ILE A 122 -1.90 0.74 14.16
C ILE A 122 -1.33 -0.04 15.33
N ASN A 123 -0.28 0.52 15.95
CA ASN A 123 0.40 -0.10 17.08
C ASN A 123 0.63 0.87 18.25
N GLN A 124 0.02 2.06 18.20
CA GLN A 124 0.06 3.05 19.27
C GLN A 124 -1.33 3.22 19.87
N PRO A 125 -1.43 3.38 21.20
CA PRO A 125 -2.74 3.58 21.83
C PRO A 125 -3.36 4.91 21.42
N VAL A 126 -4.70 4.94 21.45
CA VAL A 126 -5.42 6.18 21.25
C VAL A 126 -5.17 7.10 22.45
N ARG A 127 -4.75 8.32 22.20
CA ARG A 127 -4.61 9.32 23.25
C ARG A 127 -5.97 9.92 23.56
N SER A 128 -6.36 9.79 24.77
CA SER A 128 -7.57 10.44 25.28
C SER A 128 -7.27 11.87 25.70
#